data_d64d6ef60cf28af4b9364a3cbf7c0415
#
_entry.id   d64d6ef60cf28af4b9364a3cbf7c0415
#
_cell.length_a   1.000
_cell.length_b   1.000
_cell.length_c   1.000
_cell.angle_alpha   90.00
_cell.angle_beta   90.00
_cell.angle_gamma   90.00
#
_symmetry.space_group_name_H-M   'P 1'
#
loop_
_entity.id
_entity.type
_entity.pdbx_description
1 polymer ?
#
loop_
_entity_poly.entity_id
_entity_poly.type
_entity_poly.pdbx_seq_one_letter_code
_entity_poly.pdbx_strand_id
1 'polypeptide(L)'
;MSARGTLWGVGLGPGDPELVTVKAARVIGEADVVAYHSAPHGHSIARGIAEPYLRPGQLEEHLVYPVTTEATNHPGGYAGALEDFYADATERIATHLDAGRNVALLAEGDPLFYSSYMHLHTRLTRRFNAVIVPGVTSVSAASAAVATPLVAGDQVLSVLPGTLPVKLGRSYHNVREALSASGLLGDAFYVERASTAGQRVLPAADVDETSVPYFSLAMLPGGRRRALLTGTVAVVGLGPGDSDWMTPQSRRELAAATDLIGYRGYLDRVEVRDGQRRHPSDNTDEPARARLACSLADQGRAVAVVSSGDPGVFAMATAVLEEAEQWPGVRVRVIPAMTAAQAVASRVGAPLGHDYAVISLSDRLKPWDVIAARLTAAAAADLVLAIYNPASVTRTWQVGAMRELLLAHRDPGIPVVIGRNVSGPVSGPNEDVRVVKLADLNPAEIDMRCLLIVGSSQTRWYSVDSQDRVFTPRRYPEAGRATATKSSRHSD
;
A
#
# COMPACT_ATOMS: atom_id res chain seq x y z
N MET A 1 47.51 8.27 -26.21
CA MET A 1 46.05 8.44 -26.30
C MET A 1 45.68 9.63 -25.45
N SER A 2 45.09 10.69 -26.01
CA SER A 2 44.56 11.81 -25.24
C SER A 2 43.56 11.28 -24.22
N ALA A 3 43.59 11.81 -23.00
CA ALA A 3 42.57 11.42 -21.99
C ALA A 3 41.18 11.80 -22.51
N ARG A 4 40.22 10.88 -22.44
CA ARG A 4 38.83 11.15 -22.81
C ARG A 4 38.23 12.20 -21.86
N GLY A 5 37.33 13.02 -22.38
CA GLY A 5 36.61 13.98 -21.59
C GLY A 5 35.62 13.33 -20.60
N THR A 6 35.16 14.11 -19.65
CA THR A 6 34.14 13.71 -18.63
C THR A 6 32.78 14.28 -18.99
N LEU A 7 31.75 13.45 -18.91
CA LEU A 7 30.36 13.87 -18.99
C LEU A 7 29.89 14.34 -17.62
N TRP A 8 29.38 15.55 -17.54
CA TRP A 8 28.73 16.10 -16.34
C TRP A 8 27.20 16.20 -16.59
N GLY A 9 26.40 15.45 -15.85
CA GLY A 9 24.96 15.66 -15.81
C GLY A 9 24.65 16.74 -14.78
N VAL A 10 24.22 17.91 -15.23
CA VAL A 10 24.13 19.10 -14.37
C VAL A 10 22.69 19.49 -14.14
N GLY A 11 22.24 19.37 -12.89
CA GLY A 11 20.93 19.83 -12.43
C GLY A 11 20.92 21.35 -12.23
N LEU A 12 19.96 22.00 -12.89
CA LEU A 12 19.83 23.45 -12.89
C LEU A 12 18.78 23.99 -11.92
N GLY A 13 18.08 23.10 -11.22
CA GLY A 13 16.91 23.52 -10.46
C GLY A 13 15.70 23.74 -11.35
N PRO A 14 14.55 24.15 -10.75
CA PRO A 14 13.24 24.15 -11.39
C PRO A 14 12.92 25.37 -12.25
N GLY A 15 13.81 26.37 -12.30
CA GLY A 15 13.58 27.54 -13.15
C GLY A 15 14.27 28.82 -12.74
N ASP A 16 14.44 29.08 -11.46
CA ASP A 16 15.16 30.23 -10.93
C ASP A 16 16.68 29.99 -11.00
N PRO A 17 17.47 30.84 -11.69
CA PRO A 17 18.92 30.71 -11.70
C PRO A 17 19.58 30.72 -10.31
N GLU A 18 19.02 31.40 -9.33
CA GLU A 18 19.54 31.40 -7.95
C GLU A 18 19.40 30.06 -7.24
N LEU A 19 18.58 29.12 -7.78
CA LEU A 19 18.46 27.73 -7.30
C LEU A 19 19.46 26.77 -7.97
N VAL A 20 20.32 27.26 -8.85
CA VAL A 20 21.46 26.53 -9.38
C VAL A 20 22.49 26.35 -8.26
N THR A 21 22.92 25.10 -8.02
CA THR A 21 23.90 24.84 -6.96
C THR A 21 25.28 25.44 -7.31
N VAL A 22 26.04 25.86 -6.30
CA VAL A 22 27.39 26.41 -6.50
C VAL A 22 28.28 25.44 -7.31
N LYS A 23 28.13 24.13 -7.12
CA LYS A 23 28.85 23.11 -7.91
C LYS A 23 28.38 23.10 -9.36
N ALA A 24 27.09 23.23 -9.62
CA ALA A 24 26.55 23.29 -10.98
C ALA A 24 27.06 24.53 -11.72
N ALA A 25 26.98 25.70 -11.10
CA ALA A 25 27.49 26.96 -11.64
C ALA A 25 29.01 26.86 -12.03
N ARG A 26 29.82 26.30 -11.12
CA ARG A 26 31.23 26.08 -11.39
C ARG A 26 31.45 25.10 -12.56
N VAL A 27 30.79 23.96 -12.59
CA VAL A 27 30.95 22.96 -13.66
C VAL A 27 30.49 23.51 -15.01
N ILE A 28 29.40 24.30 -15.08
CA ILE A 28 28.99 24.98 -16.31
C ILE A 28 30.07 25.93 -16.79
N GLY A 29 30.62 26.75 -15.90
CA GLY A 29 31.70 27.69 -16.24
C GLY A 29 33.02 27.03 -16.64
N GLU A 30 33.36 25.83 -16.14
CA GLU A 30 34.58 25.11 -16.43
C GLU A 30 34.48 24.18 -17.65
N ALA A 31 33.29 23.75 -18.05
CA ALA A 31 33.08 22.82 -19.15
C ALA A 31 33.59 23.38 -20.50
N ASP A 32 34.13 22.52 -21.35
CA ASP A 32 34.52 22.86 -22.72
C ASP A 32 33.30 22.99 -23.62
N VAL A 33 32.25 22.19 -23.34
CA VAL A 33 31.04 22.15 -24.10
C VAL A 33 29.84 22.15 -23.14
N VAL A 34 28.84 22.98 -23.41
CA VAL A 34 27.55 22.99 -22.72
C VAL A 34 26.49 22.43 -23.66
N ALA A 35 25.93 21.28 -23.30
CA ALA A 35 24.89 20.63 -24.09
C ALA A 35 23.52 20.79 -23.42
N TYR A 36 22.49 21.00 -24.21
CA TYR A 36 21.12 21.20 -23.70
C TYR A 36 20.05 20.79 -24.72
N HIS A 37 18.91 20.38 -24.21
CA HIS A 37 17.75 20.02 -25.02
C HIS A 37 16.86 21.24 -25.31
N SER A 38 16.17 21.23 -26.46
CA SER A 38 15.08 22.14 -26.75
C SER A 38 13.98 21.48 -27.56
N ALA A 39 12.80 22.13 -27.56
CA ALA A 39 11.74 21.81 -28.52
C ALA A 39 12.09 22.32 -29.94
N PRO A 40 11.37 21.88 -30.99
CA PRO A 40 11.61 22.31 -32.38
C PRO A 40 11.58 23.84 -32.61
N HIS A 41 10.86 24.57 -31.77
CA HIS A 41 10.81 26.05 -31.83
C HIS A 41 12.08 26.73 -31.30
N GLY A 42 13.11 25.97 -30.87
CA GLY A 42 14.46 26.46 -30.62
C GLY A 42 14.75 27.05 -29.24
N HIS A 43 13.76 27.31 -28.40
CA HIS A 43 13.98 27.81 -27.04
C HIS A 43 14.27 26.67 -26.07
N SER A 44 15.39 26.77 -25.35
CA SER A 44 15.77 25.86 -24.25
C SER A 44 15.63 26.55 -22.91
N ILE A 45 14.77 26.02 -22.05
CA ILE A 45 14.61 26.51 -20.67
C ILE A 45 15.90 26.27 -19.89
N ALA A 46 16.50 25.08 -20.04
CA ALA A 46 17.76 24.73 -19.40
C ALA A 46 18.88 25.71 -19.73
N ARG A 47 19.02 26.07 -21.01
CA ARG A 47 20.00 27.08 -21.43
C ARG A 47 19.72 28.45 -20.81
N GLY A 48 18.44 28.87 -20.76
CA GLY A 48 18.04 30.13 -20.14
C GLY A 48 18.36 30.20 -18.65
N ILE A 49 18.17 29.11 -17.90
CA ILE A 49 18.54 29.02 -16.48
C ILE A 49 20.07 29.10 -16.32
N ALA A 50 20.82 28.46 -17.21
CA ALA A 50 22.29 28.42 -17.15
C ALA A 50 22.97 29.69 -17.66
N GLU A 51 22.25 30.62 -18.33
CA GLU A 51 22.81 31.78 -18.99
C GLU A 51 23.75 32.63 -18.11
N PRO A 52 23.47 32.92 -16.84
CA PRO A 52 24.38 33.71 -15.98
C PRO A 52 25.72 33.03 -15.69
N TYR A 53 25.82 31.72 -15.94
CA TYR A 53 26.98 30.89 -15.61
C TYR A 53 27.81 30.47 -16.84
N LEU A 54 27.36 30.82 -18.06
CA LEU A 54 28.04 30.55 -19.31
C LEU A 54 29.24 31.49 -19.49
N ARG A 55 30.28 31.01 -20.13
CA ARG A 55 31.46 31.81 -20.52
C ARG A 55 31.36 32.29 -21.97
N PRO A 56 31.80 33.48 -22.29
CA PRO A 56 31.90 33.92 -23.67
C PRO A 56 32.77 32.97 -24.53
N GLY A 57 32.24 32.58 -25.70
CA GLY A 57 32.93 31.70 -26.63
C GLY A 57 32.98 30.23 -26.25
N GLN A 58 32.22 29.79 -25.24
CA GLN A 58 32.05 28.39 -24.87
C GLN A 58 31.32 27.63 -25.98
N LEU A 59 31.71 26.38 -26.26
CA LEU A 59 30.96 25.57 -27.24
C LEU A 59 29.59 25.18 -26.71
N GLU A 60 28.59 25.41 -27.52
CA GLU A 60 27.19 24.99 -27.17
C GLU A 60 26.78 23.85 -28.09
N GLU A 61 26.30 22.72 -27.52
CA GLU A 61 25.75 21.58 -28.25
C GLU A 61 24.25 21.52 -28.08
N HIS A 62 23.52 21.93 -29.11
CA HIS A 62 22.08 22.06 -29.11
C HIS A 62 21.40 20.78 -29.59
N LEU A 63 20.66 20.10 -28.70
CA LEU A 63 19.95 18.85 -28.94
C LEU A 63 18.46 19.12 -29.13
N VAL A 64 18.02 19.21 -30.38
CA VAL A 64 16.63 19.56 -30.71
C VAL A 64 15.78 18.31 -30.81
N TYR A 65 14.72 18.19 -30.00
CA TYR A 65 13.77 17.11 -30.10
C TYR A 65 13.05 17.11 -31.46
N PRO A 66 12.91 15.98 -32.12
CA PRO A 66 12.15 15.89 -33.39
C PRO A 66 10.65 16.11 -33.18
N VAL A 67 10.15 15.78 -31.99
CA VAL A 67 8.75 15.89 -31.59
C VAL A 67 8.66 16.03 -30.06
N THR A 68 7.75 16.85 -29.57
CA THR A 68 7.49 17.02 -28.11
C THR A 68 6.14 16.46 -27.72
N THR A 69 5.06 16.98 -28.28
CA THR A 69 3.68 16.58 -27.98
C THR A 69 2.84 16.36 -29.22
N GLU A 70 3.37 16.64 -30.40
CA GLU A 70 2.68 16.56 -31.67
C GLU A 70 2.61 15.09 -32.16
N ALA A 71 1.73 14.85 -33.13
CA ALA A 71 1.74 13.60 -33.87
C ALA A 71 3.00 13.52 -34.75
N THR A 72 3.58 12.33 -34.87
CA THR A 72 4.76 12.10 -35.72
C THR A 72 4.45 11.14 -36.81
N ASN A 73 5.08 11.35 -37.99
CA ASN A 73 5.02 10.43 -39.16
C ASN A 73 6.10 9.34 -39.09
N HIS A 74 6.84 9.25 -37.98
CA HIS A 74 7.89 8.25 -37.84
C HIS A 74 7.28 6.83 -37.82
N PRO A 75 7.87 5.83 -38.54
CA PRO A 75 7.32 4.47 -38.64
C PRO A 75 7.17 3.78 -37.27
N GLY A 76 8.07 4.07 -36.32
CA GLY A 76 8.02 3.60 -34.92
C GLY A 76 7.19 4.49 -33.98
N GLY A 77 6.43 5.44 -34.51
CA GLY A 77 5.66 6.39 -33.74
C GLY A 77 6.52 7.30 -32.86
N TYR A 78 5.94 7.85 -31.80
CA TYR A 78 6.62 8.74 -30.86
C TYR A 78 7.85 8.10 -30.20
N ALA A 79 7.72 6.83 -29.79
CA ALA A 79 8.82 6.12 -29.12
C ALA A 79 10.00 5.89 -30.07
N GLY A 80 9.74 5.53 -31.36
CA GLY A 80 10.79 5.37 -32.35
C GLY A 80 11.51 6.68 -32.67
N ALA A 81 10.77 7.77 -32.84
CA ALA A 81 11.36 9.10 -33.08
C ALA A 81 12.27 9.54 -31.91
N LEU A 82 11.91 9.27 -30.68
CA LEU A 82 12.76 9.56 -29.53
C LEU A 82 13.97 8.63 -29.42
N GLU A 83 13.83 7.35 -29.76
CA GLU A 83 14.97 6.41 -29.76
C GLU A 83 16.05 6.85 -30.74
N ASP A 84 15.67 7.21 -31.97
CA ASP A 84 16.59 7.71 -33.02
C ASP A 84 17.24 9.04 -32.58
N PHE A 85 16.46 9.93 -31.98
CA PHE A 85 16.97 11.17 -31.41
C PHE A 85 18.03 10.93 -30.33
N TYR A 86 17.77 10.03 -29.36
CA TYR A 86 18.74 9.75 -28.31
C TYR A 86 19.97 9.00 -28.84
N ALA A 87 19.85 8.20 -29.90
CA ALA A 87 20.97 7.57 -30.56
C ALA A 87 21.87 8.64 -31.21
N ASP A 88 21.33 9.55 -32.01
CA ASP A 88 22.07 10.68 -32.61
C ASP A 88 22.71 11.58 -31.57
N ALA A 89 21.95 12.03 -30.57
CA ALA A 89 22.46 12.88 -29.50
C ALA A 89 23.59 12.21 -28.72
N THR A 90 23.53 10.88 -28.51
CA THR A 90 24.61 10.12 -27.88
C THR A 90 25.91 10.22 -28.67
N GLU A 91 25.90 10.02 -29.98
CA GLU A 91 27.10 10.07 -30.79
C GLU A 91 27.67 11.51 -30.95
N ARG A 92 26.81 12.52 -30.98
CA ARG A 92 27.25 13.93 -30.96
C ARG A 92 28.01 14.26 -29.68
N ILE A 93 27.46 13.89 -28.52
CA ILE A 93 28.14 14.07 -27.22
C ILE A 93 29.42 13.22 -27.15
N ALA A 94 29.38 11.97 -27.62
CA ALA A 94 30.52 11.08 -27.65
C ALA A 94 31.67 11.66 -28.47
N THR A 95 31.39 12.34 -29.59
CA THR A 95 32.40 13.01 -30.41
C THR A 95 33.19 14.08 -29.61
N HIS A 96 32.52 14.84 -28.76
CA HIS A 96 33.18 15.79 -27.87
C HIS A 96 34.02 15.08 -26.80
N LEU A 97 33.47 14.04 -26.17
CA LEU A 97 34.19 13.30 -25.12
C LEU A 97 35.38 12.53 -25.64
N ASP A 98 35.32 11.93 -26.83
CA ASP A 98 36.47 11.25 -27.49
C ASP A 98 37.56 12.25 -27.89
N ALA A 99 37.19 13.51 -28.21
CA ALA A 99 38.13 14.60 -28.43
C ALA A 99 38.77 15.17 -27.13
N GLY A 100 38.50 14.56 -25.98
CA GLY A 100 39.06 14.97 -24.68
C GLY A 100 38.34 16.16 -24.02
N ARG A 101 37.22 16.64 -24.58
CA ARG A 101 36.45 17.78 -24.07
C ARG A 101 35.50 17.36 -22.96
N ASN A 102 35.44 18.11 -21.86
CA ASN A 102 34.47 17.94 -20.81
C ASN A 102 33.12 18.54 -21.24
N VAL A 103 32.06 17.77 -21.10
CA VAL A 103 30.71 18.16 -21.52
C VAL A 103 29.82 18.34 -20.30
N ALA A 104 29.23 19.53 -20.10
CA ALA A 104 28.14 19.77 -19.16
C ALA A 104 26.81 19.61 -19.88
N LEU A 105 26.11 18.49 -19.66
CA LEU A 105 24.78 18.24 -20.18
C LEU A 105 23.74 18.72 -19.18
N LEU A 106 23.03 19.78 -19.54
CA LEU A 106 22.11 20.49 -18.69
C LEU A 106 20.77 19.76 -18.54
N ALA A 107 20.25 19.70 -17.32
CA ALA A 107 18.98 19.11 -16.98
C ALA A 107 18.16 20.05 -16.10
N GLU A 108 16.94 20.35 -16.49
CA GLU A 108 15.98 21.06 -15.65
C GLU A 108 15.67 20.20 -14.41
N GLY A 109 15.58 20.82 -13.23
CA GLY A 109 15.44 20.12 -11.97
C GLY A 109 16.69 19.31 -11.60
N ASP A 110 16.54 18.01 -11.41
CA ASP A 110 17.60 17.06 -11.09
C ASP A 110 17.81 16.09 -12.26
N PRO A 111 19.09 15.77 -12.64
CA PRO A 111 19.39 14.91 -13.78
C PRO A 111 18.84 13.49 -13.68
N LEU A 112 18.65 12.97 -12.46
CA LEU A 112 18.17 11.61 -12.23
C LEU A 112 16.71 11.53 -11.78
N PHE A 113 15.98 12.67 -11.86
CA PHE A 113 14.57 12.72 -11.43
C PHE A 113 13.67 13.12 -12.59
N TYR A 114 13.09 12.14 -13.31
CA TYR A 114 12.23 12.32 -14.51
C TYR A 114 12.85 13.18 -15.63
N SER A 115 14.19 13.16 -15.75
CA SER A 115 14.94 13.96 -16.70
C SER A 115 15.31 13.17 -17.96
N SER A 116 15.29 13.86 -19.10
CA SER A 116 15.79 13.33 -20.39
C SER A 116 17.27 12.96 -20.36
N TYR A 117 18.04 13.56 -19.46
CA TYR A 117 19.44 13.20 -19.23
C TYR A 117 19.63 11.70 -18.99
N MET A 118 18.70 11.04 -18.29
CA MET A 118 18.83 9.61 -17.95
C MET A 118 19.01 8.72 -19.20
N HIS A 119 18.37 9.08 -20.32
CA HIS A 119 18.49 8.33 -21.57
C HIS A 119 19.89 8.40 -22.17
N LEU A 120 20.54 9.57 -22.13
CA LEU A 120 21.91 9.76 -22.58
C LEU A 120 22.93 9.21 -21.58
N HIS A 121 22.66 9.36 -20.28
CA HIS A 121 23.49 8.80 -19.23
C HIS A 121 23.68 7.28 -19.40
N THR A 122 22.59 6.55 -19.53
CA THR A 122 22.60 5.08 -19.64
C THR A 122 23.40 4.60 -20.87
N ARG A 123 23.44 5.39 -21.96
CA ARG A 123 24.18 5.07 -23.18
C ARG A 123 25.67 5.44 -23.07
N LEU A 124 25.96 6.62 -22.54
CA LEU A 124 27.31 7.19 -22.51
C LEU A 124 28.19 6.60 -21.40
N THR A 125 27.64 6.22 -20.24
CA THR A 125 28.41 5.64 -19.12
C THR A 125 29.06 4.30 -19.45
N ARG A 126 28.67 3.65 -20.53
CA ARG A 126 29.34 2.44 -21.04
C ARG A 126 30.70 2.72 -21.68
N ARG A 127 30.95 3.98 -22.06
CA ARG A 127 32.15 4.40 -22.84
C ARG A 127 32.99 5.47 -22.11
N PHE A 128 32.34 6.30 -21.30
CA PHE A 128 32.92 7.50 -20.71
C PHE A 128 32.69 7.61 -19.20
N ASN A 129 33.55 8.35 -18.54
CA ASN A 129 33.33 8.74 -17.16
C ASN A 129 32.20 9.77 -17.09
N ALA A 130 31.21 9.54 -16.20
CA ALA A 130 30.11 10.46 -15.98
C ALA A 130 29.94 10.81 -14.51
N VAL A 131 29.77 12.09 -14.25
CA VAL A 131 29.58 12.64 -12.89
C VAL A 131 28.24 13.39 -12.84
N ILE A 132 27.46 13.12 -11.81
CA ILE A 132 26.17 13.78 -11.60
C ILE A 132 26.35 14.95 -10.63
N VAL A 133 25.82 16.09 -10.98
CA VAL A 133 25.62 17.24 -10.12
C VAL A 133 24.14 17.40 -9.84
N PRO A 134 23.68 17.06 -8.62
CA PRO A 134 22.25 17.13 -8.31
C PRO A 134 21.70 18.57 -8.38
N GLY A 135 20.41 18.69 -8.65
CA GLY A 135 19.68 19.94 -8.68
C GLY A 135 18.45 19.96 -7.79
N VAL A 136 17.91 21.13 -7.52
CA VAL A 136 16.63 21.29 -6.80
C VAL A 136 15.50 20.77 -7.69
N THR A 137 14.69 19.84 -7.17
CA THR A 137 13.56 19.28 -7.93
C THR A 137 12.36 20.24 -7.99
N SER A 138 11.51 20.11 -9.00
CA SER A 138 10.23 20.84 -9.10
C SER A 138 9.31 20.57 -7.92
N VAL A 139 9.38 19.38 -7.33
CA VAL A 139 8.59 18.98 -6.14
C VAL A 139 8.99 19.83 -4.94
N SER A 140 10.30 20.03 -4.72
CA SER A 140 10.81 20.88 -3.64
C SER A 140 10.43 22.36 -3.84
N ALA A 141 10.54 22.84 -5.08
CA ALA A 141 10.14 24.22 -5.40
C ALA A 141 8.62 24.47 -5.24
N ALA A 142 7.81 23.48 -5.62
CA ALA A 142 6.36 23.57 -5.40
C ALA A 142 5.99 23.61 -3.92
N SER A 143 6.66 22.81 -3.10
CA SER A 143 6.50 22.86 -1.63
C SER A 143 6.83 24.25 -1.08
N ALA A 144 7.92 24.84 -1.53
CA ALA A 144 8.30 26.19 -1.15
C ALA A 144 7.27 27.24 -1.62
N ALA A 145 6.75 27.11 -2.86
CA ALA A 145 5.77 28.02 -3.43
C ALA A 145 4.43 28.02 -2.67
N VAL A 146 4.02 26.87 -2.12
CA VAL A 146 2.80 26.75 -1.29
C VAL A 146 3.09 26.90 0.20
N ALA A 147 4.35 27.13 0.60
CA ALA A 147 4.81 27.24 1.99
C ALA A 147 4.33 26.05 2.87
N THR A 148 4.34 24.84 2.31
CA THR A 148 3.83 23.65 2.98
C THR A 148 4.85 22.51 2.88
N PRO A 149 5.22 21.86 4.01
CA PRO A 149 6.13 20.72 4.00
C PRO A 149 5.63 19.57 3.10
N LEU A 150 6.53 18.93 2.34
CA LEU A 150 6.23 17.73 1.55
C LEU A 150 5.91 16.55 2.46
N VAL A 151 6.70 16.38 3.50
CA VAL A 151 6.57 15.31 4.51
C VAL A 151 7.01 15.85 5.87
N ALA A 152 6.42 15.32 6.93
CA ALA A 152 6.81 15.60 8.30
C ALA A 152 6.83 14.31 9.11
N GLY A 153 7.84 14.14 9.95
CA GLY A 153 7.99 12.96 10.81
C GLY A 153 8.03 11.66 10.02
N ASP A 154 7.06 10.80 10.27
CA ASP A 154 6.92 9.46 9.70
C ASP A 154 6.07 9.37 8.42
N GLN A 155 5.73 10.51 7.82
CA GLN A 155 4.98 10.55 6.58
C GLN A 155 5.79 10.00 5.40
N VAL A 156 5.12 9.39 4.43
CA VAL A 156 5.73 8.89 3.19
C VAL A 156 5.41 9.86 2.05
N LEU A 157 6.44 10.28 1.31
CA LEU A 157 6.28 11.01 0.06
C LEU A 157 6.14 10.02 -1.10
N SER A 158 5.01 10.08 -1.80
CA SER A 158 4.82 9.37 -3.06
C SER A 158 4.82 10.37 -4.22
N VAL A 159 5.76 10.23 -5.14
CA VAL A 159 5.81 11.03 -6.36
C VAL A 159 5.35 10.15 -7.51
N LEU A 160 4.24 10.52 -8.14
CA LEU A 160 3.65 9.78 -9.24
C LEU A 160 3.76 10.61 -10.51
N PRO A 161 4.27 10.05 -11.63
CA PRO A 161 4.12 10.71 -12.91
C PRO A 161 2.62 10.78 -13.25
N GLY A 162 2.17 11.90 -13.77
CA GLY A 162 0.80 12.02 -14.26
C GLY A 162 0.58 11.03 -15.39
N THR A 163 0.10 9.87 -15.04
CA THR A 163 -0.16 8.64 -15.83
C THR A 163 0.31 8.55 -17.28
N LEU A 164 0.96 7.43 -17.56
CA LEU A 164 1.38 6.87 -18.84
C LEU A 164 0.44 7.21 -20.00
N PRO A 165 0.91 7.77 -21.09
CA PRO A 165 2.26 8.22 -21.47
C PRO A 165 2.40 9.74 -21.55
N VAL A 166 1.64 10.57 -20.81
CA VAL A 166 1.52 12.01 -21.03
C VAL A 166 1.69 12.80 -19.72
N LYS A 167 2.52 13.81 -19.81
CA LYS A 167 2.81 14.92 -18.88
C LYS A 167 1.53 15.59 -18.32
N LEU A 168 1.55 16.15 -17.12
CA LEU A 168 0.38 16.61 -16.36
C LEU A 168 -0.61 17.47 -17.19
N GLY A 169 -0.11 18.29 -18.13
CA GLY A 169 -0.94 19.15 -18.97
C GLY A 169 -2.12 18.44 -19.63
N ARG A 170 -1.94 17.25 -20.22
CA ARG A 170 -3.01 16.48 -20.84
C ARG A 170 -3.69 15.46 -19.91
N SER A 171 -3.06 15.12 -18.79
CA SER A 171 -3.57 14.18 -17.82
C SER A 171 -4.18 14.84 -16.58
N TYR A 172 -4.23 16.18 -16.52
CA TYR A 172 -4.76 16.90 -15.36
C TYR A 172 -6.21 16.51 -15.07
N HIS A 173 -7.02 16.34 -16.10
CA HIS A 173 -8.40 15.86 -15.96
C HIS A 173 -8.47 14.56 -15.14
N ASN A 174 -7.67 13.55 -15.49
CA ASN A 174 -7.65 12.26 -14.77
C ASN A 174 -7.19 12.42 -13.31
N VAL A 175 -6.20 13.30 -13.06
CA VAL A 175 -5.71 13.59 -11.70
C VAL A 175 -6.82 14.29 -10.89
N ARG A 176 -7.51 15.24 -11.48
CA ARG A 176 -8.63 15.96 -10.86
C ARG A 176 -9.79 15.01 -10.55
N GLU A 177 -10.16 14.13 -11.48
CA GLU A 177 -11.19 13.10 -11.25
C GLU A 177 -10.80 12.18 -10.10
N ALA A 178 -9.56 11.67 -10.06
CA ALA A 178 -9.07 10.81 -9.00
C ALA A 178 -9.08 11.51 -7.63
N LEU A 179 -8.66 12.77 -7.56
CA LEU A 179 -8.71 13.59 -6.36
C LEU A 179 -10.16 13.87 -5.92
N SER A 180 -11.06 14.13 -6.87
CA SER A 180 -12.49 14.34 -6.61
C SER A 180 -13.16 13.08 -6.07
N ALA A 181 -12.96 11.95 -6.74
CA ALA A 181 -13.49 10.64 -6.31
C ALA A 181 -12.99 10.22 -4.92
N SER A 182 -11.79 10.67 -4.55
CA SER A 182 -11.20 10.43 -3.23
C SER A 182 -11.61 11.47 -2.17
N GLY A 183 -12.39 12.50 -2.53
CA GLY A 183 -12.75 13.61 -1.65
C GLY A 183 -11.57 14.52 -1.27
N LEU A 184 -10.48 14.50 -2.05
CA LEU A 184 -9.21 15.17 -1.75
C LEU A 184 -8.94 16.40 -2.63
N LEU A 185 -9.82 16.69 -3.58
CA LEU A 185 -9.63 17.80 -4.54
C LEU A 185 -9.51 19.16 -3.85
N GLY A 186 -10.29 19.39 -2.80
CA GLY A 186 -10.24 20.66 -2.02
C GLY A 186 -8.96 20.82 -1.17
N ASP A 187 -8.19 19.74 -0.99
CA ASP A 187 -6.94 19.75 -0.21
C ASP A 187 -5.70 19.83 -1.08
N ALA A 188 -5.85 19.67 -2.39
CA ALA A 188 -4.77 19.65 -3.35
C ALA A 188 -4.44 21.05 -3.85
N PHE A 189 -3.16 21.31 -4.08
CA PHE A 189 -2.63 22.49 -4.74
C PHE A 189 -2.18 22.15 -6.16
N TYR A 190 -2.42 23.06 -7.06
CA TYR A 190 -1.83 23.09 -8.37
C TYR A 190 -0.71 24.12 -8.41
N VAL A 191 0.45 23.74 -8.91
CA VAL A 191 1.61 24.63 -9.08
C VAL A 191 2.12 24.50 -10.50
N GLU A 192 2.19 25.60 -11.23
CA GLU A 192 2.83 25.65 -12.54
C GLU A 192 4.06 26.56 -12.52
N ARG A 193 5.06 26.20 -13.31
CA ARG A 193 6.31 26.93 -13.50
C ARG A 193 6.94 27.37 -12.18
N ALA A 194 6.98 26.46 -11.20
CA ALA A 194 7.51 26.71 -9.86
C ALA A 194 8.89 27.37 -9.93
N SER A 195 9.11 28.40 -9.11
CA SER A 195 10.31 29.24 -9.02
C SER A 195 10.63 30.14 -10.21
N THR A 196 9.82 30.18 -11.26
CA THR A 196 10.01 31.14 -12.38
C THR A 196 9.16 32.39 -12.18
N ALA A 197 9.43 33.45 -12.99
CA ALA A 197 8.59 34.63 -13.03
C ALA A 197 7.14 34.36 -13.46
N GLY A 198 6.90 33.22 -14.12
CA GLY A 198 5.57 32.76 -14.53
C GLY A 198 4.90 31.81 -13.55
N GLN A 199 5.41 31.71 -12.32
CA GLN A 199 4.83 30.80 -11.31
C GLN A 199 3.39 31.16 -10.98
N ARG A 200 2.52 30.14 -10.97
CA ARG A 200 1.14 30.24 -10.46
C ARG A 200 0.86 29.13 -9.46
N VAL A 201 0.18 29.47 -8.37
CA VAL A 201 -0.29 28.53 -7.35
C VAL A 201 -1.79 28.72 -7.22
N LEU A 202 -2.56 27.64 -7.38
CA LEU A 202 -4.01 27.65 -7.27
C LEU A 202 -4.48 26.45 -6.44
N PRO A 203 -5.66 26.50 -5.78
CA PRO A 203 -6.37 25.30 -5.39
C PRO A 203 -6.60 24.41 -6.62
N ALA A 204 -6.40 23.11 -6.50
CA ALA A 204 -6.59 22.21 -7.64
C ALA A 204 -8.02 22.21 -8.20
N ALA A 205 -9.01 22.57 -7.36
CA ALA A 205 -10.40 22.70 -7.77
C ALA A 205 -10.64 23.87 -8.76
N ASP A 206 -9.82 24.93 -8.69
CA ASP A 206 -10.03 26.18 -9.43
C ASP A 206 -9.26 26.25 -10.76
N VAL A 207 -8.60 25.16 -11.13
CA VAL A 207 -7.77 25.10 -12.35
C VAL A 207 -8.64 24.86 -13.58
N ASP A 208 -8.44 25.71 -14.61
CA ASP A 208 -8.95 25.44 -15.94
C ASP A 208 -8.14 24.33 -16.62
N GLU A 209 -8.76 23.17 -16.78
CA GLU A 209 -8.13 21.96 -17.32
C GLU A 209 -7.62 22.13 -18.74
N THR A 210 -8.20 23.05 -19.52
CA THR A 210 -7.84 23.29 -20.92
C THR A 210 -6.55 24.08 -21.07
N SER A 211 -6.11 24.78 -20.00
CA SER A 211 -4.98 25.70 -19.99
C SER A 211 -3.75 25.19 -19.24
N VAL A 212 -3.74 23.92 -18.79
CA VAL A 212 -2.66 23.37 -17.97
C VAL A 212 -1.38 23.15 -18.80
N PRO A 213 -0.28 23.89 -18.52
CA PRO A 213 0.98 23.75 -19.25
C PRO A 213 1.75 22.48 -18.81
N TYR A 214 2.76 22.16 -19.60
CA TYR A 214 3.64 21.02 -19.34
C TYR A 214 4.35 21.06 -17.98
N PHE A 215 4.85 22.25 -17.59
CA PHE A 215 5.59 22.45 -16.34
C PHE A 215 4.62 22.71 -15.19
N SER A 216 3.82 21.71 -14.87
CA SER A 216 2.84 21.77 -13.79
C SER A 216 2.89 20.50 -12.95
N LEU A 217 2.51 20.62 -11.70
CA LEU A 217 2.32 19.50 -10.78
C LEU A 217 1.10 19.73 -9.88
N ALA A 218 0.48 18.66 -9.45
CA ALA A 218 -0.52 18.67 -8.38
C ALA A 218 0.14 18.14 -7.10
N MET A 219 0.00 18.88 -6.00
CA MET A 219 0.54 18.55 -4.70
C MET A 219 -0.59 18.35 -3.70
N LEU A 220 -0.61 17.19 -3.04
CA LEU A 220 -1.52 16.89 -1.95
C LEU A 220 -0.71 16.77 -0.65
N PRO A 221 -0.71 17.80 0.22
CA PRO A 221 0.01 17.76 1.48
C PRO A 221 -0.58 16.75 2.45
N GLY A 222 0.27 15.91 3.08
CA GLY A 222 -0.17 14.83 3.96
C GLY A 222 -0.76 15.30 5.30
N GLY A 223 -0.47 16.51 5.76
CA GLY A 223 -0.92 17.03 7.05
C GLY A 223 -2.44 17.24 7.20
N ARG A 224 -3.16 17.43 6.08
CA ARG A 224 -4.61 17.67 6.09
C ARG A 224 -5.44 16.41 6.32
N ARG A 225 -4.92 15.21 6.04
CA ARG A 225 -5.63 13.96 6.31
C ARG A 225 -5.96 13.82 7.81
N ARG A 226 -5.07 14.31 8.68
CA ARG A 226 -5.30 14.32 10.13
C ARG A 226 -6.51 15.19 10.52
N ALA A 227 -6.71 16.32 9.85
CA ALA A 227 -7.86 17.20 10.07
C ALA A 227 -9.19 16.57 9.59
N LEU A 228 -9.16 15.76 8.49
CA LEU A 228 -10.34 15.05 8.00
C LEU A 228 -10.79 13.90 8.93
N LEU A 229 -9.89 13.42 9.79
CA LEU A 229 -10.19 12.37 10.76
C LEU A 229 -10.58 12.92 12.15
N THR A 230 -10.58 14.25 12.31
CA THR A 230 -11.02 14.92 13.55
C THR A 230 -12.47 14.56 13.85
N GLY A 231 -12.76 14.15 15.08
CA GLY A 231 -14.09 13.65 15.46
C GLY A 231 -14.41 12.25 14.92
N THR A 232 -13.43 11.45 14.55
CA THR A 232 -13.64 10.09 14.04
C THR A 232 -12.98 9.04 14.92
N VAL A 233 -13.66 7.89 15.03
CA VAL A 233 -13.10 6.64 15.58
C VAL A 233 -12.91 5.65 14.43
N ALA A 234 -11.68 5.25 14.17
CA ALA A 234 -11.36 4.13 13.29
C ALA A 234 -11.16 2.86 14.12
N VAL A 235 -12.01 1.85 13.96
CA VAL A 235 -11.80 0.54 14.58
C VAL A 235 -10.95 -0.28 13.63
N VAL A 236 -9.68 -0.48 13.99
CA VAL A 236 -8.65 -0.97 13.06
C VAL A 236 -8.28 -2.41 13.35
N GLY A 237 -8.48 -3.28 12.37
CA GLY A 237 -7.99 -4.66 12.41
C GLY A 237 -6.48 -4.73 12.19
N LEU A 238 -5.80 -5.44 13.08
CA LEU A 238 -4.35 -5.68 12.98
C LEU A 238 -4.00 -6.99 12.26
N GLY A 239 -5.00 -7.77 11.87
CA GLY A 239 -4.78 -9.16 11.48
C GLY A 239 -4.47 -10.07 12.67
N PRO A 240 -4.33 -11.39 12.47
CA PRO A 240 -4.23 -12.37 13.56
C PRO A 240 -2.87 -12.39 14.26
N GLY A 241 -1.85 -11.66 13.82
CA GLY A 241 -0.55 -11.66 14.52
C GLY A 241 0.49 -10.77 13.87
N ASP A 242 1.23 -11.27 12.91
CA ASP A 242 2.36 -10.59 12.27
C ASP A 242 1.94 -9.31 11.54
N SER A 243 2.87 -8.35 11.51
CA SER A 243 2.70 -7.09 10.79
C SER A 243 2.48 -7.26 9.28
N ASP A 244 2.96 -8.33 8.69
CA ASP A 244 2.78 -8.62 7.27
C ASP A 244 1.33 -8.91 6.90
N TRP A 245 0.51 -9.32 7.86
CA TRP A 245 -0.93 -9.51 7.70
C TRP A 245 -1.75 -8.26 8.00
N MET A 246 -1.09 -7.18 8.38
CA MET A 246 -1.76 -5.88 8.53
C MET A 246 -1.94 -5.23 7.16
N THR A 247 -3.17 -4.85 6.84
CA THR A 247 -3.48 -4.23 5.55
C THR A 247 -2.81 -2.85 5.39
N PRO A 248 -2.48 -2.41 4.17
CA PRO A 248 -2.01 -1.05 3.94
C PRO A 248 -2.97 0.03 4.46
N GLN A 249 -4.28 -0.23 4.43
CA GLN A 249 -5.28 0.68 4.99
C GLN A 249 -5.15 0.76 6.52
N SER A 250 -5.01 -0.38 7.21
CA SER A 250 -4.80 -0.39 8.66
C SER A 250 -3.56 0.41 9.07
N ARG A 251 -2.44 0.23 8.36
CA ARG A 251 -1.21 1.00 8.60
C ARG A 251 -1.42 2.51 8.45
N ARG A 252 -2.13 2.94 7.39
CA ARG A 252 -2.44 4.36 7.17
C ARG A 252 -3.33 4.95 8.25
N GLU A 253 -4.37 4.23 8.68
CA GLU A 253 -5.28 4.70 9.73
C GLU A 253 -4.57 4.81 11.09
N LEU A 254 -3.74 3.82 11.44
CA LEU A 254 -2.92 3.87 12.65
C LEU A 254 -1.93 5.04 12.62
N ALA A 255 -1.28 5.28 11.49
CA ALA A 255 -0.35 6.40 11.32
C ALA A 255 -1.03 7.77 11.44
N ALA A 256 -2.27 7.89 10.98
CA ALA A 256 -3.02 9.14 10.98
C ALA A 256 -3.70 9.46 12.34
N ALA A 257 -3.87 8.47 13.22
CA ALA A 257 -4.50 8.65 14.52
C ALA A 257 -3.62 9.46 15.48
N THR A 258 -4.27 10.30 16.30
CA THR A 258 -3.61 11.01 17.41
C THR A 258 -3.60 10.17 18.68
N ASP A 259 -4.57 9.27 18.81
CA ASP A 259 -4.79 8.43 19.97
C ASP A 259 -5.02 6.99 19.54
N LEU A 260 -4.26 6.07 20.15
CA LEU A 260 -4.41 4.64 19.95
C LEU A 260 -4.96 4.02 21.24
N ILE A 261 -6.08 3.32 21.12
CA ILE A 261 -6.76 2.67 22.25
C ILE A 261 -6.79 1.17 21.99
N GLY A 262 -6.50 0.36 23.00
CA GLY A 262 -6.61 -1.10 22.85
C GLY A 262 -6.10 -1.89 24.02
N TYR A 263 -6.27 -3.21 23.94
CA TYR A 263 -5.60 -4.14 24.82
C TYR A 263 -4.08 -3.98 24.66
N ARG A 264 -3.35 -3.98 25.81
CA ARG A 264 -1.90 -3.75 25.82
C ARG A 264 -1.15 -4.60 24.80
N GLY A 265 -1.40 -5.91 24.77
CA GLY A 265 -0.72 -6.82 23.85
C GLY A 265 -1.03 -6.57 22.35
N TYR A 266 -2.13 -5.88 22.02
CA TYR A 266 -2.41 -5.46 20.65
C TYR A 266 -1.74 -4.14 20.30
N LEU A 267 -1.69 -3.21 21.25
CA LEU A 267 -0.96 -1.95 21.07
C LEU A 267 0.55 -2.21 20.90
N ASP A 268 1.13 -3.20 21.60
CA ASP A 268 2.55 -3.56 21.47
C ASP A 268 2.93 -4.04 20.06
N ARG A 269 1.95 -4.45 19.24
CA ARG A 269 2.12 -4.83 17.84
C ARG A 269 2.14 -3.62 16.88
N VAL A 270 1.75 -2.44 17.36
CA VAL A 270 1.70 -1.22 16.56
C VAL A 270 2.98 -0.42 16.80
N GLU A 271 3.61 0.03 15.72
CA GLU A 271 4.81 0.87 15.78
C GLU A 271 4.58 2.13 16.63
N VAL A 272 5.55 2.46 17.46
CA VAL A 272 5.51 3.68 18.26
C VAL A 272 5.85 4.87 17.37
N ARG A 273 5.01 5.93 17.43
CA ARG A 273 5.20 7.15 16.64
C ARG A 273 5.15 8.38 17.52
N ASP A 274 6.02 9.34 17.26
CA ASP A 274 6.06 10.59 17.97
C ASP A 274 4.73 11.36 17.85
N GLY A 275 4.27 11.92 18.98
CA GLY A 275 3.04 12.69 19.06
C GLY A 275 1.75 11.85 19.08
N GLN A 276 1.83 10.51 19.06
CA GLN A 276 0.68 9.64 19.33
C GLN A 276 0.56 9.32 20.82
N ARG A 277 -0.66 9.41 21.33
CA ARG A 277 -0.97 8.96 22.71
C ARG A 277 -1.49 7.54 22.67
N ARG A 278 -1.00 6.70 23.56
CA ARG A 278 -1.43 5.32 23.71
C ARG A 278 -2.24 5.15 24.98
N HIS A 279 -3.38 4.49 24.88
CA HIS A 279 -4.31 4.21 25.97
C HIS A 279 -4.46 2.69 26.12
N PRO A 280 -3.49 2.02 26.78
CA PRO A 280 -3.56 0.59 27.01
C PRO A 280 -4.58 0.25 28.10
N SER A 281 -5.27 -0.87 27.93
CA SER A 281 -6.20 -1.41 28.91
C SER A 281 -6.07 -2.93 29.00
N ASP A 282 -6.73 -3.53 29.99
CA ASP A 282 -6.84 -4.98 30.11
C ASP A 282 -7.88 -5.56 29.13
N ASN A 283 -7.83 -6.84 28.87
CA ASN A 283 -8.65 -7.48 27.83
C ASN A 283 -10.16 -7.51 28.14
N THR A 284 -10.53 -7.33 29.41
CA THR A 284 -11.92 -7.44 29.87
C THR A 284 -12.73 -6.15 29.78
N ASP A 285 -12.13 -5.04 29.35
CA ASP A 285 -12.69 -3.70 29.47
C ASP A 285 -13.12 -3.08 28.13
N GLU A 286 -13.85 -3.87 27.31
CA GLU A 286 -14.34 -3.43 26.00
C GLU A 286 -15.24 -2.19 26.06
N PRO A 287 -16.25 -2.09 26.96
CA PRO A 287 -17.10 -0.91 27.03
C PRO A 287 -16.36 0.37 27.41
N ALA A 288 -15.40 0.30 28.35
CA ALA A 288 -14.62 1.47 28.75
C ALA A 288 -13.70 1.95 27.61
N ARG A 289 -13.11 1.02 26.83
CA ARG A 289 -12.36 1.38 25.61
C ARG A 289 -13.20 2.09 24.58
N ALA A 290 -14.42 1.59 24.33
CA ALA A 290 -15.37 2.20 23.39
C ALA A 290 -15.75 3.62 23.85
N ARG A 291 -16.11 3.78 25.13
CA ARG A 291 -16.45 5.09 25.72
C ARG A 291 -15.30 6.08 25.65
N LEU A 292 -14.09 5.67 25.98
CA LEU A 292 -12.91 6.51 25.87
C LEU A 292 -12.66 6.95 24.42
N ALA A 293 -12.84 6.03 23.47
CA ALA A 293 -12.66 6.33 22.05
C ALA A 293 -13.66 7.40 21.56
N CYS A 294 -14.94 7.23 21.87
CA CYS A 294 -15.97 8.20 21.53
C CYS A 294 -15.76 9.55 22.21
N SER A 295 -15.41 9.56 23.49
CA SER A 295 -15.13 10.80 24.24
C SER A 295 -13.95 11.58 23.68
N LEU A 296 -12.85 10.92 23.28
CA LEU A 296 -11.72 11.59 22.64
C LEU A 296 -12.06 12.10 21.24
N ALA A 297 -12.84 11.34 20.48
CA ALA A 297 -13.30 11.76 19.15
C ALA A 297 -14.23 12.98 19.26
N ASP A 298 -15.16 13.02 20.21
CA ASP A 298 -16.04 14.16 20.47
C ASP A 298 -15.25 15.45 20.80
N GLN A 299 -14.09 15.31 21.44
CA GLN A 299 -13.13 16.40 21.66
C GLN A 299 -12.36 16.79 20.38
N GLY A 300 -12.73 16.29 19.23
CA GLY A 300 -12.08 16.63 17.96
C GLY A 300 -10.79 15.85 17.68
N ARG A 301 -10.52 14.75 18.36
CA ARG A 301 -9.31 13.94 18.13
C ARG A 301 -9.53 12.88 17.04
N ALA A 302 -8.44 12.47 16.39
CA ALA A 302 -8.44 11.33 15.47
C ALA A 302 -8.07 10.07 16.25
N VAL A 303 -9.02 9.18 16.47
CA VAL A 303 -8.86 8.02 17.37
C VAL A 303 -8.82 6.72 16.58
N ALA A 304 -7.89 5.83 16.90
CA ALA A 304 -7.90 4.46 16.41
C ALA A 304 -8.05 3.47 17.58
N VAL A 305 -9.06 2.61 17.51
CA VAL A 305 -9.25 1.47 18.40
C VAL A 305 -8.67 0.23 17.73
N VAL A 306 -7.62 -0.35 18.31
CA VAL A 306 -6.95 -1.53 17.74
C VAL A 306 -7.62 -2.82 18.17
N SER A 307 -7.74 -3.74 17.22
CA SER A 307 -8.35 -5.06 17.43
C SER A 307 -7.52 -6.14 16.74
N SER A 308 -7.28 -7.27 17.39
CA SER A 308 -6.64 -8.41 16.74
C SER A 308 -7.60 -9.06 15.74
N GLY A 309 -7.07 -9.59 14.65
CA GLY A 309 -7.89 -10.12 13.57
C GLY A 309 -8.67 -9.05 12.83
N ASP A 310 -9.89 -9.38 12.42
CA ASP A 310 -10.85 -8.44 11.86
C ASP A 310 -11.70 -7.81 12.97
N PRO A 311 -11.88 -6.48 13.01
CA PRO A 311 -12.60 -5.81 14.10
C PRO A 311 -14.10 -6.06 14.09
N GLY A 312 -14.69 -6.54 12.98
CA GLY A 312 -16.11 -6.90 12.86
C GLY A 312 -16.40 -8.36 13.22
N VAL A 313 -15.39 -9.19 13.52
CA VAL A 313 -15.57 -10.61 13.81
C VAL A 313 -15.29 -10.90 15.28
N PHE A 314 -16.33 -10.85 16.12
CA PHE A 314 -16.29 -11.05 17.59
C PHE A 314 -15.24 -10.17 18.28
N ALA A 315 -15.17 -8.90 17.88
CA ALA A 315 -14.15 -7.96 18.29
C ALA A 315 -14.71 -6.55 18.51
N MET A 316 -13.86 -5.53 18.57
CA MET A 316 -14.17 -4.20 19.08
C MET A 316 -15.20 -3.38 18.27
N ALA A 317 -15.46 -3.71 17.00
CA ALA A 317 -16.33 -2.87 16.17
C ALA A 317 -17.76 -2.75 16.72
N THR A 318 -18.35 -3.85 17.19
CA THR A 318 -19.69 -3.83 17.78
C THR A 318 -19.74 -2.95 19.02
N ALA A 319 -18.82 -3.13 19.96
CA ALA A 319 -18.80 -2.34 21.19
C ALA A 319 -18.61 -0.83 20.94
N VAL A 320 -17.80 -0.46 19.94
CA VAL A 320 -17.62 0.96 19.57
C VAL A 320 -18.88 1.51 18.87
N LEU A 321 -19.54 0.73 18.02
CA LEU A 321 -20.77 1.18 17.36
C LEU A 321 -21.94 1.32 18.35
N GLU A 322 -22.10 0.37 19.28
CA GLU A 322 -23.10 0.46 20.35
C GLU A 322 -22.89 1.71 21.26
N GLU A 323 -21.65 1.99 21.62
CA GLU A 323 -21.34 3.20 22.42
C GLU A 323 -21.58 4.48 21.60
N ALA A 324 -21.23 4.48 20.29
CA ALA A 324 -21.36 5.64 19.42
C ALA A 324 -22.79 6.14 19.24
N GLU A 325 -23.82 5.31 19.49
CA GLU A 325 -25.21 5.75 19.50
C GLU A 325 -25.48 6.91 20.48
N GLN A 326 -24.67 7.02 21.53
CA GLN A 326 -24.76 8.09 22.54
C GLN A 326 -23.95 9.35 22.13
N TRP A 327 -23.23 9.32 21.01
CA TRP A 327 -22.30 10.37 20.57
C TRP A 327 -22.61 10.82 19.13
N PRO A 328 -23.69 11.58 18.88
CA PRO A 328 -24.16 11.88 17.52
C PRO A 328 -23.18 12.67 16.66
N GLY A 329 -22.17 13.32 17.26
CA GLY A 329 -21.10 14.03 16.57
C GLY A 329 -19.93 13.14 16.14
N VAL A 330 -19.85 11.90 16.63
CA VAL A 330 -18.73 10.99 16.40
C VAL A 330 -19.00 10.08 15.21
N ARG A 331 -18.09 10.07 14.25
CA ARG A 331 -18.15 9.16 13.10
C ARG A 331 -17.30 7.92 13.34
N VAL A 332 -17.88 6.75 13.22
CA VAL A 332 -17.18 5.47 13.36
C VAL A 332 -16.90 4.86 11.98
N ARG A 333 -15.68 4.38 11.79
CA ARG A 333 -15.26 3.63 10.59
C ARG A 333 -14.64 2.32 11.02
N VAL A 334 -15.04 1.23 10.37
CA VAL A 334 -14.48 -0.10 10.60
C VAL A 334 -13.49 -0.40 9.49
N ILE A 335 -12.24 -0.69 9.85
CA ILE A 335 -11.14 -0.96 8.92
C ILE A 335 -10.85 -2.46 8.94
N PRO A 336 -11.21 -3.19 7.89
CA PRO A 336 -11.16 -4.65 7.88
C PRO A 336 -9.72 -5.17 7.86
N ALA A 337 -9.57 -6.40 8.34
CA ALA A 337 -8.32 -7.14 8.28
C ALA A 337 -8.57 -8.64 8.12
N MET A 338 -7.49 -9.42 7.98
CA MET A 338 -7.57 -10.87 7.95
C MET A 338 -8.04 -11.40 9.31
N THR A 339 -9.02 -12.31 9.30
CA THR A 339 -9.50 -12.97 10.51
C THR A 339 -8.78 -14.30 10.77
N ALA A 340 -8.78 -14.77 12.02
CA ALA A 340 -8.08 -16.00 12.42
C ALA A 340 -8.54 -17.24 11.63
N ALA A 341 -9.81 -17.33 11.24
CA ALA A 341 -10.30 -18.45 10.43
C ALA A 341 -9.59 -18.55 9.07
N GLN A 342 -9.37 -17.43 8.39
CA GLN A 342 -8.64 -17.40 7.13
C GLN A 342 -7.16 -17.75 7.32
N ALA A 343 -6.56 -17.26 8.41
CA ALA A 343 -5.18 -17.57 8.74
C ALA A 343 -4.98 -19.09 8.99
N VAL A 344 -5.82 -19.71 9.80
CA VAL A 344 -5.76 -21.16 10.06
C VAL A 344 -6.05 -21.95 8.78
N ALA A 345 -7.06 -21.57 8.02
CA ALA A 345 -7.39 -22.23 6.76
C ALA A 345 -6.21 -22.25 5.77
N SER A 346 -5.46 -21.14 5.68
CA SER A 346 -4.33 -21.02 4.76
C SER A 346 -3.19 -22.02 5.04
N ARG A 347 -3.09 -22.55 6.27
CA ARG A 347 -2.07 -23.53 6.65
C ARG A 347 -2.32 -24.94 6.10
N VAL A 348 -3.60 -25.26 5.91
CA VAL A 348 -4.00 -26.62 5.49
C VAL A 348 -4.62 -26.65 4.10
N GLY A 349 -4.92 -25.49 3.50
CA GLY A 349 -5.50 -25.40 2.15
C GLY A 349 -6.76 -24.57 2.09
N ALA A 350 -7.91 -25.18 1.75
CA ALA A 350 -9.18 -24.48 1.55
C ALA A 350 -10.36 -25.16 2.29
N PRO A 351 -10.30 -25.37 3.61
CA PRO A 351 -11.43 -25.97 4.35
C PRO A 351 -12.69 -25.10 4.28
N LEU A 352 -12.54 -23.77 4.12
CA LEU A 352 -13.62 -22.79 3.97
C LEU A 352 -14.05 -22.59 2.50
N GLY A 353 -13.79 -23.56 1.63
CA GLY A 353 -14.06 -23.45 0.18
C GLY A 353 -15.52 -23.53 -0.24
N HIS A 354 -16.41 -23.80 0.68
CA HIS A 354 -17.88 -23.83 0.52
C HIS A 354 -18.54 -23.00 1.61
N ASP A 355 -19.88 -23.03 1.70
CA ASP A 355 -20.64 -22.29 2.73
C ASP A 355 -20.16 -22.70 4.13
N TYR A 356 -19.96 -21.69 4.97
CA TYR A 356 -19.50 -21.93 6.33
C TYR A 356 -20.15 -20.96 7.33
N ALA A 357 -20.31 -21.44 8.56
CA ALA A 357 -20.81 -20.63 9.68
C ALA A 357 -19.66 -20.26 10.62
N VAL A 358 -19.69 -19.03 11.11
CA VAL A 358 -18.73 -18.50 12.10
C VAL A 358 -19.44 -18.43 13.45
N ILE A 359 -18.98 -19.21 14.42
CA ILE A 359 -19.63 -19.34 15.72
C ILE A 359 -18.60 -19.16 16.84
N SER A 360 -18.93 -18.27 17.81
CA SER A 360 -18.14 -18.13 19.04
C SER A 360 -18.75 -18.98 20.16
N LEU A 361 -17.92 -19.77 20.83
CA LEU A 361 -18.33 -20.54 22.01
C LEU A 361 -18.32 -19.72 23.31
N SER A 362 -18.03 -18.41 23.25
CA SER A 362 -18.09 -17.55 24.41
C SER A 362 -19.54 -17.34 24.86
N ASP A 363 -19.86 -17.80 26.07
CA ASP A 363 -21.14 -17.66 26.75
C ASP A 363 -21.23 -16.43 27.68
N ARG A 364 -20.25 -15.51 27.57
CA ARG A 364 -20.23 -14.27 28.37
C ARG A 364 -21.34 -13.28 27.96
N LEU A 365 -21.63 -13.17 26.67
CA LEU A 365 -22.58 -12.18 26.11
C LEU A 365 -23.86 -12.82 25.59
N LYS A 366 -23.94 -14.15 25.54
CA LYS A 366 -25.11 -14.91 25.09
C LYS A 366 -25.15 -16.26 25.80
N PRO A 367 -26.30 -16.78 26.21
CA PRO A 367 -26.39 -18.04 26.93
C PRO A 367 -26.03 -19.24 26.04
N TRP A 368 -25.58 -20.32 26.68
CA TRP A 368 -25.12 -21.54 25.97
C TRP A 368 -26.19 -22.19 25.09
N ASP A 369 -27.45 -22.22 25.53
CA ASP A 369 -28.55 -22.78 24.76
C ASP A 369 -28.71 -22.12 23.38
N VAL A 370 -28.49 -20.82 23.27
CA VAL A 370 -28.44 -20.11 22.00
C VAL A 370 -27.28 -20.55 21.15
N ILE A 371 -26.08 -20.79 21.74
CA ILE A 371 -24.90 -21.30 21.04
C ILE A 371 -25.18 -22.71 20.54
N ALA A 372 -25.71 -23.58 21.41
CA ALA A 372 -26.05 -24.97 21.08
C ALA A 372 -27.08 -25.07 19.94
N ALA A 373 -28.13 -24.25 19.97
CA ALA A 373 -29.09 -24.19 18.89
C ALA A 373 -28.47 -23.79 17.54
N ARG A 374 -27.57 -22.83 17.54
CA ARG A 374 -26.85 -22.42 16.32
C ARG A 374 -25.90 -23.49 15.80
N LEU A 375 -25.18 -24.18 16.69
CA LEU A 375 -24.32 -25.32 16.34
C LEU A 375 -25.15 -26.46 15.72
N THR A 376 -26.28 -26.81 16.33
CA THR A 376 -27.19 -27.83 15.83
C THR A 376 -27.72 -27.50 14.44
N ALA A 377 -28.22 -26.27 14.26
CA ALA A 377 -28.78 -25.83 12.97
C ALA A 377 -27.70 -25.85 11.86
N ALA A 378 -26.50 -25.34 12.15
CA ALA A 378 -25.41 -25.32 11.19
C ALA A 378 -24.85 -26.73 10.91
N ALA A 379 -24.85 -27.63 11.90
CA ALA A 379 -24.48 -29.04 11.73
C ALA A 379 -25.48 -29.79 10.86
N ALA A 380 -26.77 -29.62 11.11
CA ALA A 380 -27.85 -30.22 10.33
C ALA A 380 -27.90 -29.70 8.88
N ALA A 381 -27.53 -28.44 8.65
CA ALA A 381 -27.39 -27.84 7.32
C ALA A 381 -26.07 -28.22 6.61
N ASP A 382 -25.25 -29.07 7.19
CA ASP A 382 -23.96 -29.51 6.67
C ASP A 382 -22.94 -28.39 6.36
N LEU A 383 -23.01 -27.26 7.08
CA LEU A 383 -22.08 -26.15 6.91
C LEU A 383 -20.72 -26.46 7.53
N VAL A 384 -19.61 -26.00 6.92
CA VAL A 384 -18.32 -25.96 7.61
C VAL A 384 -18.41 -24.97 8.77
N LEU A 385 -17.79 -25.26 9.92
CA LEU A 385 -17.88 -24.40 11.10
C LEU A 385 -16.52 -23.81 11.45
N ALA A 386 -16.42 -22.48 11.49
CA ALA A 386 -15.27 -21.77 12.06
C ALA A 386 -15.61 -21.39 13.52
N ILE A 387 -14.94 -22.02 14.46
CA ILE A 387 -15.22 -21.91 15.90
C ILE A 387 -14.22 -20.98 16.57
N TYR A 388 -14.72 -19.86 17.05
CA TYR A 388 -13.97 -18.83 17.78
C TYR A 388 -14.16 -18.95 19.29
N ASN A 389 -13.21 -18.43 20.03
CA ASN A 389 -13.22 -18.39 21.50
C ASN A 389 -13.57 -19.75 22.12
N PRO A 390 -12.92 -20.85 21.68
CA PRO A 390 -13.33 -22.19 22.03
C PRO A 390 -13.22 -22.47 23.52
N ALA A 391 -12.21 -21.91 24.20
CA ALA A 391 -12.00 -22.08 25.63
C ALA A 391 -11.44 -20.80 26.28
N SER A 392 -11.43 -20.73 27.61
CA SER A 392 -10.69 -19.75 28.39
C SER A 392 -10.26 -20.36 29.73
N VAL A 393 -9.55 -19.62 30.58
CA VAL A 393 -9.15 -20.09 31.91
C VAL A 393 -10.33 -20.60 32.74
N THR A 394 -11.51 -19.97 32.61
CA THR A 394 -12.72 -20.32 33.37
C THR A 394 -13.79 -21.08 32.56
N ARG A 395 -13.60 -21.21 31.25
CA ARG A 395 -14.54 -21.85 30.31
C ARG A 395 -13.83 -23.01 29.62
N THR A 396 -13.98 -24.23 30.15
CA THR A 396 -13.23 -25.41 29.69
C THR A 396 -14.12 -26.51 29.13
N TRP A 397 -15.44 -26.49 29.40
CA TRP A 397 -16.38 -27.54 29.05
C TRP A 397 -17.05 -27.35 27.66
N GLN A 398 -17.07 -26.15 27.12
CA GLN A 398 -17.83 -25.80 25.91
C GLN A 398 -17.36 -26.59 24.66
N VAL A 399 -16.06 -26.87 24.54
CA VAL A 399 -15.55 -27.67 23.41
C VAL A 399 -16.04 -29.12 23.50
N GLY A 400 -16.08 -29.69 24.70
CA GLY A 400 -16.64 -31.03 24.92
C GLY A 400 -18.11 -31.09 24.57
N ALA A 401 -18.92 -30.15 25.07
CA ALA A 401 -20.33 -30.05 24.74
C ALA A 401 -20.59 -29.84 23.24
N MET A 402 -19.81 -28.99 22.58
CA MET A 402 -19.86 -28.82 21.13
C MET A 402 -19.55 -30.14 20.40
N ARG A 403 -18.48 -30.84 20.78
CA ARG A 403 -18.08 -32.13 20.17
C ARG A 403 -19.24 -33.14 20.26
N GLU A 404 -19.82 -33.37 21.45
CA GLU A 404 -20.93 -34.30 21.63
C GLU A 404 -22.15 -33.92 20.78
N LEU A 405 -22.48 -32.62 20.74
CA LEU A 405 -23.56 -32.10 19.92
C LEU A 405 -23.32 -32.37 18.43
N LEU A 406 -22.10 -32.12 17.95
CA LEU A 406 -21.74 -32.32 16.54
C LEU A 406 -21.73 -33.83 16.17
N LEU A 407 -21.27 -34.70 17.05
CA LEU A 407 -21.30 -36.14 16.84
C LEU A 407 -22.72 -36.72 16.72
N ALA A 408 -23.74 -36.04 17.27
CA ALA A 408 -25.12 -36.43 17.07
C ALA A 408 -25.65 -36.13 15.65
N HIS A 409 -24.95 -35.30 14.88
CA HIS A 409 -25.38 -34.85 13.55
C HIS A 409 -24.42 -35.12 12.43
N ARG A 410 -23.16 -35.52 12.75
CA ARG A 410 -22.06 -35.66 11.78
C ARG A 410 -21.30 -36.96 11.95
N ASP A 411 -20.70 -37.41 10.86
CA ASP A 411 -19.80 -38.56 10.88
C ASP A 411 -18.61 -38.32 11.83
N PRO A 412 -18.26 -39.28 12.71
CA PRO A 412 -17.13 -39.15 13.62
C PRO A 412 -15.76 -38.98 12.92
N GLY A 413 -15.66 -39.37 11.66
CA GLY A 413 -14.44 -39.23 10.84
C GLY A 413 -14.26 -37.85 10.19
N ILE A 414 -15.21 -36.90 10.34
CA ILE A 414 -15.07 -35.57 9.76
C ILE A 414 -13.81 -34.85 10.27
N PRO A 415 -13.03 -34.22 9.37
CA PRO A 415 -11.81 -33.53 9.78
C PRO A 415 -12.09 -32.27 10.59
N VAL A 416 -11.33 -32.08 11.65
CA VAL A 416 -11.27 -30.86 12.45
C VAL A 416 -9.86 -30.31 12.38
N VAL A 417 -9.71 -29.12 11.82
CA VAL A 417 -8.45 -28.37 11.85
C VAL A 417 -8.36 -27.61 13.16
N ILE A 418 -7.27 -27.80 13.88
CA ILE A 418 -6.95 -27.07 15.11
C ILE A 418 -5.76 -26.17 14.81
N GLY A 419 -5.99 -24.85 14.77
CA GLY A 419 -4.92 -23.87 14.62
C GLY A 419 -4.69 -23.14 15.93
N ARG A 420 -3.45 -23.18 16.43
CA ARG A 420 -3.01 -22.50 17.65
C ARG A 420 -1.90 -21.53 17.34
N ASN A 421 -2.01 -20.29 17.83
CA ASN A 421 -1.03 -19.22 17.63
C ASN A 421 -0.68 -18.96 16.14
N VAL A 422 -1.59 -19.19 15.23
CA VAL A 422 -1.38 -18.88 13.82
C VAL A 422 -1.35 -17.36 13.67
N SER A 423 -0.15 -16.80 13.57
CA SER A 423 0.08 -15.38 13.78
C SER A 423 0.84 -14.67 12.67
N GLY A 424 1.33 -15.36 11.64
CA GLY A 424 2.11 -14.75 10.57
C GLY A 424 2.03 -15.50 9.23
N PRO A 425 2.58 -14.94 8.15
CA PRO A 425 2.62 -15.61 6.83
C PRO A 425 3.55 -16.84 6.82
N VAL A 426 4.54 -16.87 7.71
CA VAL A 426 5.44 -18.01 7.94
C VAL A 426 5.14 -18.59 9.31
N SER A 427 5.20 -19.92 9.44
CA SER A 427 4.97 -20.60 10.72
C SER A 427 5.94 -20.11 11.80
N GLY A 428 5.37 -19.58 12.88
CA GLY A 428 6.15 -19.11 14.03
C GLY A 428 6.55 -20.23 14.98
N PRO A 429 7.51 -20.00 15.88
CA PRO A 429 8.07 -21.03 16.76
C PRO A 429 7.07 -21.65 17.75
N ASN A 430 5.93 -20.99 17.98
CA ASN A 430 4.86 -21.45 18.87
C ASN A 430 3.56 -21.76 18.12
N GLU A 431 3.61 -21.83 16.79
CA GLU A 431 2.47 -22.17 15.95
C GLU A 431 2.30 -23.70 15.94
N ASP A 432 1.08 -24.17 16.16
CA ASP A 432 0.68 -25.57 16.01
C ASP A 432 -0.59 -25.63 15.16
N VAL A 433 -0.50 -26.32 14.02
CA VAL A 433 -1.65 -26.59 13.15
C VAL A 433 -1.70 -28.07 12.86
N ARG A 434 -2.79 -28.70 13.27
CA ARG A 434 -3.00 -30.15 13.10
C ARG A 434 -4.44 -30.44 12.69
N VAL A 435 -4.61 -31.60 12.11
CA VAL A 435 -5.92 -32.11 11.70
C VAL A 435 -6.21 -33.40 12.48
N VAL A 436 -7.40 -33.47 13.05
CA VAL A 436 -7.88 -34.64 13.77
C VAL A 436 -9.27 -35.02 13.27
N LYS A 437 -9.74 -36.25 13.55
CA LYS A 437 -11.14 -36.59 13.35
C LYS A 437 -12.00 -35.95 14.45
N LEU A 438 -13.25 -35.66 14.17
CA LEU A 438 -14.21 -35.09 15.14
C LEU A 438 -14.30 -35.98 16.39
N ALA A 439 -14.30 -37.32 16.23
CA ALA A 439 -14.28 -38.26 17.33
C ALA A 439 -13.03 -38.16 18.22
N ASP A 440 -11.90 -37.76 17.64
CA ASP A 440 -10.60 -37.73 18.31
C ASP A 440 -10.29 -36.31 18.86
N LEU A 441 -11.18 -35.35 18.69
CA LEU A 441 -11.00 -33.98 19.23
C LEU A 441 -10.94 -34.04 20.76
N ASN A 442 -9.76 -33.74 21.32
CA ASN A 442 -9.53 -33.70 22.75
C ASN A 442 -9.78 -32.30 23.33
N PRO A 443 -10.87 -32.04 24.08
CA PRO A 443 -11.16 -30.74 24.65
C PRO A 443 -10.07 -30.17 25.56
N ALA A 444 -9.30 -31.04 26.25
CA ALA A 444 -8.26 -30.61 27.18
C ALA A 444 -7.05 -29.93 26.50
N GLU A 445 -6.89 -30.13 25.19
CA GLU A 445 -5.81 -29.53 24.40
C GLU A 445 -6.18 -28.18 23.80
N ILE A 446 -7.43 -27.78 23.95
CA ILE A 446 -7.96 -26.55 23.33
C ILE A 446 -7.97 -25.41 24.37
N ASP A 447 -7.28 -24.34 24.07
CA ASP A 447 -7.24 -23.13 24.90
C ASP A 447 -7.72 -21.89 24.11
N MET A 448 -7.62 -20.72 24.72
CA MET A 448 -8.09 -19.46 24.15
C MET A 448 -7.26 -18.98 22.93
N ARG A 449 -6.11 -19.60 22.66
CA ARG A 449 -5.25 -19.30 21.51
C ARG A 449 -5.56 -20.17 20.30
N CYS A 450 -6.56 -21.06 20.44
CA CYS A 450 -6.98 -21.95 19.38
C CYS A 450 -8.15 -21.37 18.58
N LEU A 451 -8.17 -21.72 17.29
CA LEU A 451 -9.32 -21.63 16.41
C LEU A 451 -9.55 -23.00 15.81
N LEU A 452 -10.82 -23.45 15.75
CA LEU A 452 -11.15 -24.73 15.17
C LEU A 452 -11.92 -24.54 13.85
N ILE A 453 -11.63 -25.38 12.85
CA ILE A 453 -12.46 -25.46 11.63
C ILE A 453 -12.95 -26.91 11.54
N VAL A 454 -14.27 -27.10 11.76
CA VAL A 454 -14.93 -28.40 11.65
C VAL A 454 -15.49 -28.56 10.25
N GLY A 455 -15.08 -29.60 9.54
CA GLY A 455 -15.50 -29.86 8.17
C GLY A 455 -17.00 -30.19 8.03
N SER A 456 -17.52 -30.16 6.80
CA SER A 456 -18.79 -30.72 6.40
C SER A 456 -18.65 -32.19 5.97
N SER A 457 -19.76 -32.84 5.60
CA SER A 457 -19.74 -34.21 5.03
C SER A 457 -18.89 -34.32 3.75
N GLN A 458 -18.68 -33.20 3.05
CA GLN A 458 -17.91 -33.14 1.81
C GLN A 458 -16.45 -32.74 2.01
N THR A 459 -16.04 -32.34 3.20
CA THR A 459 -14.68 -31.90 3.49
C THR A 459 -13.73 -33.08 3.37
N ARG A 460 -12.65 -32.91 2.60
CA ARG A 460 -11.63 -33.92 2.33
C ARG A 460 -10.35 -33.58 3.05
N TRP A 461 -9.73 -34.61 3.61
CA TRP A 461 -8.42 -34.57 4.27
C TRP A 461 -7.50 -35.60 3.65
N TYR A 462 -6.30 -35.20 3.28
CA TYR A 462 -5.23 -36.06 2.79
C TYR A 462 -3.88 -35.42 3.11
N SER A 463 -2.80 -36.24 3.09
CA SER A 463 -1.45 -35.74 3.34
C SER A 463 -0.58 -35.86 2.08
N VAL A 464 0.24 -34.83 1.82
CA VAL A 464 1.24 -34.80 0.76
C VAL A 464 2.55 -34.35 1.40
N ASP A 465 3.64 -35.06 1.19
CA ASP A 465 4.97 -34.74 1.75
C ASP A 465 4.93 -34.46 3.27
N SER A 466 4.20 -35.28 4.00
CA SER A 466 3.96 -35.13 5.45
C SER A 466 3.24 -33.85 5.87
N GLN A 467 2.59 -33.14 4.93
CA GLN A 467 1.76 -32.01 5.20
C GLN A 467 0.28 -32.31 4.99
N ASP A 468 -0.53 -32.01 5.99
CA ASP A 468 -1.98 -32.16 5.90
C ASP A 468 -2.57 -31.13 4.94
N ARG A 469 -3.48 -31.61 4.09
CA ARG A 469 -4.28 -30.80 3.17
C ARG A 469 -5.75 -31.05 3.45
N VAL A 470 -6.48 -29.95 3.70
CA VAL A 470 -7.92 -30.00 3.95
C VAL A 470 -8.60 -29.02 3.02
N PHE A 471 -9.64 -29.47 2.33
CA PHE A 471 -10.47 -28.59 1.50
C PHE A 471 -11.91 -29.08 1.45
N THR A 472 -12.83 -28.16 1.25
CA THR A 472 -14.25 -28.46 1.02
C THR A 472 -14.57 -28.15 -0.45
N PRO A 473 -15.00 -29.17 -1.26
CA PRO A 473 -15.33 -28.95 -2.66
C PRO A 473 -16.47 -27.97 -2.84
N ARG A 474 -16.41 -27.20 -3.94
CA ARG A 474 -17.45 -26.20 -4.30
C ARG A 474 -18.75 -26.84 -4.85
N ARG A 475 -18.71 -28.12 -5.20
CA ARG A 475 -19.87 -28.84 -5.76
C ARG A 475 -20.22 -30.00 -4.85
N TYR A 476 -21.51 -30.13 -4.52
CA TYR A 476 -22.05 -31.34 -3.94
C TYR A 476 -22.19 -32.42 -5.04
N PRO A 477 -22.00 -33.71 -4.71
CA PRO A 477 -22.32 -34.79 -5.64
C PRO A 477 -23.81 -34.70 -6.02
N GLU A 478 -24.11 -34.81 -7.32
CA GLU A 478 -25.52 -34.92 -7.76
C GLU A 478 -26.14 -36.15 -7.07
N ALA A 479 -27.26 -35.96 -6.42
CA ALA A 479 -28.01 -37.06 -5.83
C ALA A 479 -28.39 -38.04 -6.92
N GLY A 480 -27.69 -39.23 -6.97
CA GLY A 480 -27.98 -40.30 -7.92
C GLY A 480 -26.88 -40.74 -8.88
N ARG A 481 -25.71 -40.07 -8.95
CA ARG A 481 -24.56 -40.62 -9.68
C ARG A 481 -23.60 -41.34 -8.73
N ALA A 482 -23.82 -42.65 -8.55
CA ALA A 482 -22.83 -43.54 -8.00
C ALA A 482 -21.53 -43.39 -8.81
N THR A 483 -20.43 -43.10 -8.15
CA THR A 483 -19.08 -43.06 -8.73
C THR A 483 -18.77 -44.43 -9.35
N ALA A 484 -18.85 -44.54 -10.68
CA ALA A 484 -18.25 -45.66 -11.40
C ALA A 484 -16.75 -45.57 -11.16
N THR A 485 -16.27 -46.44 -10.30
CA THR A 485 -14.85 -46.71 -10.06
C THR A 485 -14.22 -47.07 -11.41
N LYS A 486 -13.44 -46.22 -12.03
CA LYS A 486 -12.57 -46.61 -13.13
C LYS A 486 -11.51 -47.55 -12.60
N SER A 487 -11.80 -48.85 -12.66
CA SER A 487 -10.81 -49.91 -12.59
C SER A 487 -9.83 -49.68 -13.75
N SER A 488 -8.62 -49.29 -13.44
CA SER A 488 -7.50 -49.32 -14.37
C SER A 488 -7.21 -50.78 -14.73
N ARG A 489 -7.65 -51.23 -15.91
CA ARG A 489 -7.05 -52.40 -16.53
C ARG A 489 -5.74 -51.94 -17.18
N HIS A 490 -4.66 -52.31 -16.56
CA HIS A 490 -3.41 -52.60 -17.27
C HIS A 490 -3.62 -53.94 -17.99
N SER A 491 -3.43 -53.96 -19.28
CA SER A 491 -3.09 -55.17 -20.04
C SER A 491 -2.31 -54.75 -21.27
N ASP A 492 -1.13 -55.32 -21.29
CA ASP A 492 -0.20 -55.62 -22.38
C ASP A 492 0.52 -54.45 -23.08
#